data_cb635783c3578188c12c66bced2bc752
#
_entry.id   cb635783c3578188c12c66bced2bc752
#
_cell.length_a   1.000
_cell.length_b   1.000
_cell.length_c   1.000
_cell.angle_alpha   90.00
_cell.angle_beta   90.00
_cell.angle_gamma   90.00
#
_symmetry.space_group_name_H-M   'P 1'
#
loop_
_entity.id
_entity.type
_entity.pdbx_description
1 polymer ?
#
loop_
_entity_poly.entity_id
_entity_poly.type
_entity_poly.pdbx_seq_one_letter_code
_entity_poly.pdbx_strand_id
1 'polypeptide(L)'
;MTTIPPIIPLRALGQSGIRVPALGVGTNRWGLPGKGVDLLIPVFNAAIDAGSNLFDTAEVYSSERIIGECMRRDSRQALVISKFAPYPTRYSSRSWFKALERSLTRLGTNTIDLYLLHFPFSFLSIATLMDLLTELARSGKVRAVGVSNFSAKQMYVAADRLDRHGIPLAANEVHFSLFHRGPERNGILEACRKLDVALVAYRPLAGGRNHKDSSTLNKTLTGIAHARQKTVAQVSLNWLLSKDEHIVAIPGTTSVAHLHENVGAVGWTLNDNEFDALEQSSM
;
A
#
# COMPACT_ATOMS: atom_id res chain seq x y z
N MET A 1 -11.71 25.43 -17.15
CA MET A 1 -12.14 24.10 -17.61
C MET A 1 -11.89 23.15 -16.44
N THR A 2 -12.93 22.67 -15.80
CA THR A 2 -12.85 21.61 -14.77
C THR A 2 -12.50 20.31 -15.48
N THR A 3 -11.23 19.93 -15.47
CA THR A 3 -10.81 18.62 -15.98
C THR A 3 -11.40 17.54 -15.06
N ILE A 4 -12.21 16.65 -15.64
CA ILE A 4 -12.69 15.46 -14.93
C ILE A 4 -11.46 14.70 -14.43
N PRO A 5 -11.37 14.37 -13.13
CA PRO A 5 -10.23 13.62 -12.62
C PRO A 5 -10.13 12.26 -13.34
N PRO A 6 -8.92 11.75 -13.59
CA PRO A 6 -8.75 10.46 -14.24
C PRO A 6 -9.32 9.35 -13.35
N ILE A 7 -9.96 8.36 -13.97
CA ILE A 7 -10.48 7.19 -13.25
C ILE A 7 -9.31 6.31 -12.81
N ILE A 8 -9.17 6.08 -11.50
CA ILE A 8 -8.18 5.17 -10.95
C ILE A 8 -8.67 3.73 -11.17
N PRO A 9 -7.91 2.86 -11.85
CA PRO A 9 -8.32 1.48 -12.06
C PRO A 9 -8.41 0.73 -10.73
N LEU A 10 -9.37 -0.19 -10.62
CA LEU A 10 -9.49 -1.08 -9.46
C LEU A 10 -8.65 -2.34 -9.65
N ARG A 11 -7.98 -2.79 -8.60
CA ARG A 11 -7.18 -4.01 -8.53
C ARG A 11 -7.67 -4.96 -7.45
N ALA A 12 -7.54 -6.25 -7.68
CA ALA A 12 -7.91 -7.25 -6.69
C ALA A 12 -6.86 -7.31 -5.56
N LEU A 13 -7.30 -7.48 -4.33
CA LEU A 13 -6.45 -7.91 -3.23
C LEU A 13 -6.39 -9.44 -3.24
N GLY A 14 -5.61 -9.99 -4.15
CA GLY A 14 -5.52 -11.42 -4.38
C GLY A 14 -6.91 -12.05 -4.55
N GLN A 15 -7.09 -13.24 -4.01
CA GLN A 15 -8.34 -14.00 -4.05
C GLN A 15 -9.34 -13.63 -2.92
N SER A 16 -9.15 -12.50 -2.24
CA SER A 16 -10.01 -12.08 -1.12
C SER A 16 -11.41 -11.60 -1.52
N GLY A 17 -11.65 -11.40 -2.83
CA GLY A 17 -12.88 -10.79 -3.34
C GLY A 17 -12.96 -9.26 -3.14
N ILE A 18 -11.95 -8.64 -2.54
CA ILE A 18 -11.90 -7.18 -2.33
C ILE A 18 -11.17 -6.52 -3.50
N ARG A 19 -11.75 -5.46 -4.01
CA ARG A 19 -11.12 -4.59 -5.01
C ARG A 19 -10.81 -3.23 -4.41
N VAL A 20 -9.62 -2.72 -4.71
CA VAL A 20 -9.11 -1.43 -4.20
C VAL A 20 -8.61 -0.58 -5.36
N PRO A 21 -8.57 0.76 -5.24
CA PRO A 21 -7.92 1.60 -6.25
C PRO A 21 -6.43 1.22 -6.38
N ALA A 22 -5.91 1.19 -7.60
CA ALA A 22 -4.50 0.90 -7.88
C ALA A 22 -3.55 1.93 -7.23
N LEU A 23 -4.08 3.11 -6.90
CA LEU A 23 -3.37 4.19 -6.24
C LEU A 23 -4.12 4.57 -4.95
N GLY A 24 -3.52 4.29 -3.80
CA GLY A 24 -4.01 4.67 -2.47
C GLY A 24 -3.16 5.77 -1.83
N VAL A 25 -3.32 5.97 -0.54
CA VAL A 25 -2.65 7.01 0.26
C VAL A 25 -1.91 6.39 1.43
N GLY A 26 -0.57 6.50 1.46
CA GLY A 26 0.24 6.15 2.62
C GLY A 26 0.16 7.24 3.70
N THR A 27 -0.12 6.84 4.94
CA THR A 27 -0.36 7.79 6.04
C THR A 27 0.67 7.75 7.16
N ASN A 28 1.83 7.14 6.95
CA ASN A 28 2.86 7.01 7.99
C ASN A 28 3.35 8.35 8.57
N ARG A 29 3.17 9.46 7.82
CA ARG A 29 3.51 10.82 8.27
C ARG A 29 2.35 11.57 8.92
N TRP A 30 1.14 11.03 8.91
CA TRP A 30 -0.04 11.70 9.47
C TRP A 30 0.03 11.75 11.00
N GLY A 31 0.57 10.72 11.64
CA GLY A 31 0.74 10.66 13.09
C GLY A 31 1.94 11.44 13.66
N LEU A 32 2.69 12.18 12.83
CA LEU A 32 3.83 12.96 13.30
C LEU A 32 3.40 14.21 14.08
N PRO A 33 4.23 14.71 15.00
CA PRO A 33 3.95 15.96 15.73
C PRO A 33 3.61 17.11 14.77
N GLY A 34 2.63 17.94 15.15
CA GLY A 34 2.14 19.06 14.35
C GLY A 34 1.18 18.66 13.21
N LYS A 35 0.85 17.38 13.08
CA LYS A 35 -0.17 16.89 12.13
C LYS A 35 -1.46 16.59 12.90
N GLY A 36 -2.48 17.41 12.70
CA GLY A 36 -3.81 17.21 13.28
C GLY A 36 -4.84 16.90 12.19
N VAL A 37 -6.01 16.48 12.64
CA VAL A 37 -7.15 16.17 11.74
C VAL A 37 -7.50 17.37 10.86
N ASP A 38 -7.55 18.58 11.40
CA ASP A 38 -7.96 19.79 10.64
C ASP A 38 -7.00 20.09 9.46
N LEU A 39 -5.73 19.71 9.58
CA LEU A 39 -4.76 19.80 8.48
C LEU A 39 -4.94 18.68 7.46
N LEU A 40 -5.41 17.51 7.87
CA LEU A 40 -5.39 16.28 7.05
C LEU A 40 -6.76 15.93 6.49
N ILE A 41 -7.87 16.43 7.06
CA ILE A 41 -9.22 16.19 6.52
C ILE A 41 -9.36 16.72 5.08
N PRO A 42 -8.77 17.86 4.65
CA PRO A 42 -8.82 18.24 3.24
C PRO A 42 -8.11 17.25 2.32
N VAL A 43 -7.01 16.61 2.78
CA VAL A 43 -6.29 15.58 2.01
C VAL A 43 -7.11 14.32 1.92
N PHE A 44 -7.75 13.92 3.01
CA PHE A 44 -8.66 12.76 3.05
C PHE A 44 -9.82 12.96 2.08
N ASN A 45 -10.52 14.09 2.15
CA ASN A 45 -11.66 14.39 1.29
C ASN A 45 -11.26 14.43 -0.19
N ALA A 46 -10.14 15.08 -0.52
CA ALA A 46 -9.62 15.12 -1.88
C ALA A 46 -9.25 13.72 -2.41
N ALA A 47 -8.77 12.82 -1.53
CA ALA A 47 -8.50 11.43 -1.91
C ALA A 47 -9.78 10.66 -2.24
N ILE A 48 -10.83 10.83 -1.40
CA ILE A 48 -12.16 10.25 -1.66
C ILE A 48 -12.73 10.79 -2.98
N ASP A 49 -12.68 12.11 -3.20
CA ASP A 49 -13.19 12.77 -4.42
C ASP A 49 -12.49 12.28 -5.69
N ALA A 50 -11.19 11.98 -5.58
CA ALA A 50 -10.38 11.46 -6.68
C ALA A 50 -10.49 9.94 -6.90
N GLY A 51 -11.24 9.22 -6.06
CA GLY A 51 -11.33 7.75 -6.09
C GLY A 51 -10.09 7.02 -5.56
N SER A 52 -9.15 7.73 -4.89
CA SER A 52 -7.97 7.16 -4.20
C SER A 52 -8.31 6.85 -2.73
N ASN A 53 -9.45 6.18 -2.51
CA ASN A 53 -10.06 5.99 -1.20
C ASN A 53 -9.47 4.84 -0.37
N LEU A 54 -8.29 4.34 -0.71
CA LEU A 54 -7.52 3.36 0.07
C LEU A 54 -6.50 4.08 0.94
N PHE A 55 -6.61 3.95 2.26
CA PHE A 55 -5.70 4.57 3.23
C PHE A 55 -4.87 3.50 3.94
N ASP A 56 -3.55 3.58 3.77
CA ASP A 56 -2.61 2.69 4.43
C ASP A 56 -2.10 3.30 5.73
N THR A 57 -2.26 2.57 6.83
CA THR A 57 -1.81 2.93 8.18
C THR A 57 -1.18 1.72 8.90
N ALA A 58 -0.81 1.89 10.16
CA ALA A 58 -0.38 0.84 11.07
C ALA A 58 -0.55 1.29 12.53
N GLU A 59 -0.65 0.33 13.45
CA GLU A 59 -0.73 0.63 14.88
C GLU A 59 0.44 1.50 15.38
N VAL A 60 1.62 1.37 14.75
CA VAL A 60 2.85 2.08 15.12
C VAL A 60 2.98 3.48 14.51
N TYR A 61 2.10 3.86 13.56
CA TYR A 61 2.20 5.15 12.87
C TYR A 61 1.48 6.29 13.60
N SER A 62 0.66 5.98 14.58
CA SER A 62 -0.24 6.94 15.27
C SER A 62 -1.27 7.60 14.34
N SER A 63 -1.34 7.24 13.06
CA SER A 63 -2.27 7.81 12.06
C SER A 63 -3.66 7.17 12.08
N GLU A 64 -3.86 6.00 12.73
CA GLU A 64 -5.16 5.35 12.81
C GLU A 64 -6.25 6.26 13.44
N ARG A 65 -5.91 7.02 14.49
CA ARG A 65 -6.86 7.98 15.12
C ARG A 65 -7.26 9.10 14.17
N ILE A 66 -6.31 9.58 13.37
CA ILE A 66 -6.56 10.67 12.42
C ILE A 66 -7.48 10.17 11.29
N ILE A 67 -7.20 8.98 10.76
CA ILE A 67 -8.07 8.36 9.75
C ILE A 67 -9.48 8.14 10.32
N GLY A 68 -9.59 7.57 11.53
CA GLY A 68 -10.87 7.35 12.20
C GLY A 68 -11.66 8.65 12.39
N GLU A 69 -10.98 9.74 12.75
CA GLU A 69 -11.59 11.06 12.88
C GLU A 69 -12.04 11.61 11.51
N CYS A 70 -11.23 11.42 10.45
CA CYS A 70 -11.62 11.80 9.09
C CYS A 70 -12.84 11.02 8.63
N MET A 71 -12.88 9.69 8.82
CA MET A 71 -14.01 8.83 8.48
C MET A 71 -15.30 9.20 9.24
N ARG A 72 -15.16 9.70 10.47
CA ARG A 72 -16.32 10.17 11.25
C ARG A 72 -16.87 11.51 10.73
N ARG A 73 -16.00 12.37 10.20
CA ARG A 73 -16.39 13.68 9.62
C ARG A 73 -16.88 13.56 8.17
N ASP A 74 -16.39 12.55 7.45
CA ASP A 74 -16.80 12.25 6.08
C ASP A 74 -17.24 10.77 6.02
N SER A 75 -18.54 10.55 5.94
CA SER A 75 -19.16 9.22 5.96
C SER A 75 -19.01 8.44 4.64
N ARG A 76 -18.35 9.00 3.62
CA ARG A 76 -18.09 8.30 2.36
C ARG A 76 -17.13 7.14 2.60
N GLN A 77 -17.24 6.12 1.77
CA GLN A 77 -16.50 4.88 1.94
C GLN A 77 -15.00 5.07 1.78
N ALA A 78 -14.26 4.88 2.85
CA ALA A 78 -12.81 4.68 2.86
C ALA A 78 -12.50 3.20 3.05
N LEU A 79 -11.47 2.71 2.38
CA LEU A 79 -10.88 1.39 2.57
C LEU A 79 -9.60 1.54 3.40
N VAL A 80 -9.41 0.68 4.39
CA VAL A 80 -8.30 0.81 5.33
C VAL A 80 -7.41 -0.43 5.32
N ILE A 81 -6.12 -0.20 5.08
CA ILE A 81 -5.06 -1.16 5.42
C ILE A 81 -4.51 -0.76 6.77
N SER A 82 -4.48 -1.67 7.75
CA SER A 82 -3.71 -1.48 8.97
C SER A 82 -2.82 -2.68 9.26
N LYS A 83 -1.86 -2.52 10.17
CA LYS A 83 -0.79 -3.49 10.40
C LYS A 83 -0.56 -3.72 11.88
N PHE A 84 -0.29 -4.96 12.19
CA PHE A 84 0.07 -5.45 13.50
C PHE A 84 1.58 -5.73 13.58
N ALA A 85 2.28 -5.17 14.58
CA ALA A 85 3.68 -5.45 14.80
C ALA A 85 3.86 -6.66 15.74
N PRO A 86 4.55 -7.74 15.31
CA PRO A 86 4.73 -8.95 16.12
C PRO A 86 5.86 -8.78 17.14
N TYR A 87 5.65 -7.89 18.12
CA TYR A 87 6.61 -7.71 19.20
C TYR A 87 6.84 -9.01 20.00
N PRO A 88 8.01 -9.20 20.61
CA PRO A 88 8.34 -10.41 21.38
C PRO A 88 7.33 -10.79 22.47
N THR A 89 6.63 -9.79 23.03
CA THR A 89 5.58 -9.99 24.05
C THR A 89 4.24 -10.43 23.47
N ARG A 90 4.12 -10.53 22.14
CA ARG A 90 2.85 -10.82 21.44
C ARG A 90 2.90 -12.21 20.80
N TYR A 91 2.89 -13.23 21.63
CA TYR A 91 3.00 -14.64 21.23
C TYR A 91 1.69 -15.43 21.36
N SER A 92 0.60 -14.80 21.79
CA SER A 92 -0.69 -15.47 22.02
C SER A 92 -1.82 -14.81 21.23
N SER A 93 -2.82 -15.59 20.86
CA SER A 93 -4.07 -15.15 20.24
C SER A 93 -4.68 -13.96 21.00
N ARG A 94 -4.77 -14.05 22.35
CA ARG A 94 -5.28 -12.96 23.18
C ARG A 94 -4.53 -11.63 22.95
N SER A 95 -3.22 -11.66 22.79
CA SER A 95 -2.41 -10.45 22.55
C SER A 95 -2.67 -9.85 21.16
N TRP A 96 -2.92 -10.70 20.16
CA TRP A 96 -3.24 -10.30 18.81
C TRP A 96 -4.64 -9.69 18.74
N PHE A 97 -5.64 -10.33 19.33
CA PHE A 97 -6.98 -9.75 19.42
C PHE A 97 -6.98 -8.41 20.15
N LYS A 98 -6.21 -8.27 21.24
CA LYS A 98 -6.09 -7.01 21.96
C LYS A 98 -5.47 -5.90 21.08
N ALA A 99 -4.53 -6.23 20.21
CA ALA A 99 -3.96 -5.26 19.28
C ALA A 99 -4.98 -4.85 18.19
N LEU A 100 -5.69 -5.81 17.60
CA LEU A 100 -6.77 -5.57 16.64
C LEU A 100 -7.86 -4.67 17.23
N GLU A 101 -8.35 -4.97 18.43
CA GLU A 101 -9.38 -4.17 19.11
C GLU A 101 -8.93 -2.72 19.35
N ARG A 102 -7.65 -2.53 19.68
CA ARG A 102 -7.09 -1.17 19.82
C ARG A 102 -7.05 -0.44 18.48
N SER A 103 -6.71 -1.11 17.38
CA SER A 103 -6.74 -0.53 16.04
C SER A 103 -8.17 -0.15 15.64
N LEU A 104 -9.14 -1.05 15.83
CA LEU A 104 -10.56 -0.79 15.58
C LEU A 104 -11.07 0.42 16.39
N THR A 105 -10.71 0.48 17.68
CA THR A 105 -11.06 1.62 18.55
C THR A 105 -10.47 2.93 18.06
N ARG A 106 -9.19 2.95 17.62
CA ARG A 106 -8.54 4.14 17.09
C ARG A 106 -9.13 4.59 15.76
N LEU A 107 -9.47 3.62 14.90
CA LEU A 107 -10.14 3.86 13.61
C LEU A 107 -11.63 4.20 13.75
N GLY A 108 -12.26 3.89 14.89
CA GLY A 108 -13.68 4.11 15.08
C GLY A 108 -14.56 3.25 14.17
N THR A 109 -14.11 2.04 13.85
CA THR A 109 -14.81 1.09 12.96
C THR A 109 -14.91 -0.28 13.61
N ASN A 110 -15.85 -1.11 13.13
CA ASN A 110 -16.00 -2.50 13.56
C ASN A 110 -15.18 -3.49 12.72
N THR A 111 -14.68 -3.06 11.55
CA THR A 111 -13.94 -3.92 10.62
C THR A 111 -12.79 -3.16 9.96
N ILE A 112 -11.70 -3.88 9.63
CA ILE A 112 -10.59 -3.40 8.81
C ILE A 112 -10.61 -4.16 7.48
N ASP A 113 -10.42 -3.48 6.35
CA ASP A 113 -10.51 -4.09 5.03
C ASP A 113 -9.34 -5.04 4.75
N LEU A 114 -8.11 -4.63 5.09
CA LEU A 114 -6.91 -5.48 4.99
C LEU A 114 -6.04 -5.31 6.23
N TYR A 115 -5.80 -6.41 6.96
CA TYR A 115 -4.97 -6.39 8.16
C TYR A 115 -3.69 -7.21 7.94
N LEU A 116 -2.54 -6.55 8.07
CA LEU A 116 -1.25 -7.11 7.73
C LEU A 116 -0.43 -7.45 8.97
N LEU A 117 0.29 -8.57 8.92
CA LEU A 117 1.45 -8.78 9.76
C LEU A 117 2.59 -7.88 9.27
N HIS A 118 3.00 -6.90 10.08
CA HIS A 118 3.87 -5.80 9.65
C HIS A 118 5.30 -6.23 9.28
N PHE A 119 5.82 -7.26 9.95
CA PHE A 119 7.18 -7.77 9.76
C PHE A 119 7.21 -9.29 9.94
N PRO A 120 8.11 -10.01 9.23
CA PRO A 120 8.33 -11.43 9.41
C PRO A 120 9.15 -11.77 10.68
N PHE A 121 9.64 -10.77 11.40
CA PHE A 121 10.52 -10.95 12.55
C PHE A 121 9.72 -11.30 13.79
N SER A 122 9.81 -12.56 14.24
CA SER A 122 9.17 -13.06 15.45
C SER A 122 9.98 -14.25 15.97
N PHE A 123 9.80 -14.58 17.24
CA PHE A 123 10.25 -15.86 17.81
C PHE A 123 9.36 -17.04 17.37
N LEU A 124 8.18 -16.75 16.82
CA LEU A 124 7.25 -17.74 16.31
C LEU A 124 7.59 -18.08 14.86
N SER A 125 7.33 -19.31 14.46
CA SER A 125 7.43 -19.72 13.07
C SER A 125 6.39 -19.01 12.21
N ILE A 126 6.65 -18.89 10.90
CA ILE A 126 5.66 -18.32 9.95
C ILE A 126 4.34 -19.09 10.01
N ALA A 127 4.39 -20.42 10.12
CA ALA A 127 3.19 -21.24 10.25
C ALA A 127 2.36 -20.85 11.48
N THR A 128 2.99 -20.69 12.64
CA THR A 128 2.31 -20.24 13.88
C THR A 128 1.75 -18.83 13.75
N LEU A 129 2.48 -17.91 13.09
CA LEU A 129 2.01 -16.56 12.84
C LEU A 129 0.76 -16.57 11.93
N MET A 130 0.73 -17.44 10.92
CA MET A 130 -0.43 -17.58 10.03
C MET A 130 -1.63 -18.24 10.75
N ASP A 131 -1.41 -19.15 11.68
CA ASP A 131 -2.49 -19.70 12.52
C ASP A 131 -3.15 -18.60 13.36
N LEU A 132 -2.35 -17.74 13.99
CA LEU A 132 -2.85 -16.60 14.74
C LEU A 132 -3.60 -15.59 13.83
N LEU A 133 -3.08 -15.36 12.63
CA LEU A 133 -3.72 -14.48 11.64
C LEU A 133 -5.05 -15.07 11.15
N THR A 134 -5.12 -16.40 11.00
CA THR A 134 -6.36 -17.13 10.71
C THR A 134 -7.46 -16.89 11.75
N GLU A 135 -7.10 -16.90 13.04
CA GLU A 135 -8.07 -16.63 14.10
C GLU A 135 -8.64 -15.21 14.00
N LEU A 136 -7.78 -14.22 13.67
CA LEU A 136 -8.25 -12.84 13.44
C LEU A 136 -9.17 -12.77 12.22
N ALA A 137 -8.84 -13.43 11.11
CA ALA A 137 -9.68 -13.46 9.91
C ALA A 137 -11.07 -14.05 10.19
N ARG A 138 -11.13 -15.14 10.96
CA ARG A 138 -12.39 -15.81 11.33
C ARG A 138 -13.25 -15.01 12.31
N SER A 139 -12.70 -13.99 12.97
CA SER A 139 -13.46 -13.15 13.90
C SER A 139 -14.51 -12.25 13.24
N GLY A 140 -14.47 -12.10 11.92
CA GLY A 140 -15.30 -11.15 11.17
C GLY A 140 -14.90 -9.67 11.35
N LYS A 141 -13.82 -9.39 12.09
CA LYS A 141 -13.30 -8.02 12.36
C LYS A 141 -12.29 -7.56 11.34
N VAL A 142 -11.82 -8.44 10.47
CA VAL A 142 -10.98 -8.13 9.31
C VAL A 142 -11.58 -8.80 8.07
N ARG A 143 -11.62 -8.09 6.95
CA ARG A 143 -12.19 -8.62 5.71
C ARG A 143 -11.19 -9.46 4.92
N ALA A 144 -9.91 -9.08 4.98
CA ALA A 144 -8.81 -9.81 4.38
C ALA A 144 -7.56 -9.72 5.24
N VAL A 145 -6.67 -10.69 5.11
CA VAL A 145 -5.39 -10.75 5.82
C VAL A 145 -4.23 -10.83 4.84
N GLY A 146 -3.09 -10.29 5.26
CA GLY A 146 -1.89 -10.31 4.45
C GLY A 146 -0.64 -10.13 5.32
N VAL A 147 0.48 -9.94 4.63
CA VAL A 147 1.79 -9.78 5.26
C VAL A 147 2.51 -8.54 4.75
N SER A 148 3.56 -8.13 5.41
CA SER A 148 4.42 -7.04 4.97
C SER A 148 5.89 -7.43 5.14
N ASN A 149 6.72 -7.06 4.17
CA ASN A 149 8.16 -7.34 4.14
C ASN A 149 8.54 -8.84 4.14
N PHE A 150 7.66 -9.68 3.62
CA PHE A 150 7.94 -11.10 3.45
C PHE A 150 8.75 -11.34 2.16
N SER A 151 9.74 -12.23 2.24
CA SER A 151 10.44 -12.75 1.04
C SER A 151 9.52 -13.70 0.27
N ALA A 152 9.86 -13.99 -0.99
CA ALA A 152 9.12 -14.95 -1.81
C ALA A 152 8.96 -16.32 -1.10
N LYS A 153 10.04 -16.85 -0.50
CA LYS A 153 9.99 -18.12 0.26
C LYS A 153 9.00 -18.04 1.43
N GLN A 154 9.00 -16.92 2.15
CA GLN A 154 8.08 -16.73 3.28
C GLN A 154 6.63 -16.59 2.82
N MET A 155 6.39 -15.97 1.64
CA MET A 155 5.06 -15.87 1.05
C MET A 155 4.49 -17.25 0.70
N TYR A 156 5.28 -18.14 0.11
CA TYR A 156 4.82 -19.52 -0.19
C TYR A 156 4.43 -20.27 1.08
N VAL A 157 5.22 -20.16 2.16
CA VAL A 157 4.89 -20.78 3.45
C VAL A 157 3.62 -20.17 4.05
N ALA A 158 3.48 -18.85 3.97
CA ALA A 158 2.32 -18.14 4.49
C ALA A 158 1.04 -18.51 3.73
N ALA A 159 1.10 -18.50 2.39
CA ALA A 159 -0.02 -18.84 1.53
C ALA A 159 -0.48 -20.29 1.75
N ASP A 160 0.45 -21.27 1.73
CA ASP A 160 0.13 -22.68 2.01
C ASP A 160 -0.55 -22.85 3.37
N ARG A 161 -0.05 -22.15 4.41
CA ARG A 161 -0.62 -22.28 5.75
C ARG A 161 -2.02 -21.68 5.86
N LEU A 162 -2.25 -20.52 5.28
CA LEU A 162 -3.57 -19.86 5.26
C LEU A 162 -4.57 -20.64 4.41
N ASP A 163 -4.15 -21.16 3.25
CA ASP A 163 -4.98 -21.94 2.33
C ASP A 163 -5.55 -23.21 2.98
N ARG A 164 -4.78 -23.88 3.84
CA ARG A 164 -5.26 -25.01 4.66
C ARG A 164 -6.45 -24.66 5.55
N HIS A 165 -6.66 -23.40 5.81
CA HIS A 165 -7.77 -22.86 6.58
C HIS A 165 -8.86 -22.23 5.72
N GLY A 166 -8.71 -22.29 4.38
CA GLY A 166 -9.62 -21.68 3.41
C GLY A 166 -9.53 -20.13 3.40
N ILE A 167 -8.39 -19.56 3.81
CA ILE A 167 -8.16 -18.11 3.85
C ILE A 167 -7.07 -17.75 2.85
N PRO A 168 -7.35 -16.92 1.83
CA PRO A 168 -6.34 -16.50 0.88
C PRO A 168 -5.37 -15.50 1.52
N LEU A 169 -4.08 -15.58 1.16
CA LEU A 169 -3.12 -14.52 1.41
C LEU A 169 -3.44 -13.36 0.45
N ALA A 170 -4.00 -12.26 0.96
CA ALA A 170 -4.53 -11.20 0.11
C ALA A 170 -3.44 -10.26 -0.44
N ALA A 171 -2.41 -9.96 0.35
CA ALA A 171 -1.35 -9.02 -0.05
C ALA A 171 -0.02 -9.28 0.65
N ASN A 172 1.07 -8.86 -0.02
CA ASN A 172 2.36 -8.59 0.61
C ASN A 172 2.74 -7.14 0.36
N GLU A 173 2.88 -6.36 1.44
CA GLU A 173 3.28 -4.95 1.33
C GLU A 173 4.80 -4.83 1.45
N VAL A 174 5.46 -4.27 0.40
CA VAL A 174 6.91 -4.19 0.31
C VAL A 174 7.38 -2.86 -0.25
N HIS A 175 8.65 -2.48 0.03
CA HIS A 175 9.27 -1.35 -0.63
C HIS A 175 9.46 -1.65 -2.11
N PHE A 176 8.76 -0.90 -2.97
CA PHE A 176 8.93 -1.01 -4.42
C PHE A 176 8.76 0.34 -5.10
N SER A 177 9.71 0.68 -5.96
CA SER A 177 9.72 1.91 -6.76
C SER A 177 10.68 1.75 -7.92
N LEU A 178 10.67 2.69 -8.86
CA LEU A 178 11.64 2.75 -9.96
C LEU A 178 13.11 2.80 -9.44
N PHE A 179 13.33 3.37 -8.25
CA PHE A 179 14.65 3.48 -7.60
C PHE A 179 14.97 2.32 -6.65
N HIS A 180 14.01 1.45 -6.36
CA HIS A 180 14.18 0.29 -5.49
C HIS A 180 13.45 -0.92 -6.08
N ARG A 181 14.15 -1.65 -6.92
CA ARG A 181 13.63 -2.78 -7.71
C ARG A 181 13.87 -4.16 -7.05
N GLY A 182 14.10 -4.16 -5.73
CA GLY A 182 14.29 -5.40 -4.98
C GLY A 182 13.22 -6.47 -5.21
N PRO A 183 11.91 -6.15 -5.18
CA PRO A 183 10.85 -7.13 -5.38
C PRO A 183 10.87 -7.88 -6.72
N GLU A 184 11.40 -7.29 -7.77
CA GLU A 184 11.61 -7.99 -9.06
C GLU A 184 12.81 -8.95 -8.99
N ARG A 185 13.93 -8.49 -8.41
CA ARG A 185 15.21 -9.23 -8.38
C ARG A 185 15.20 -10.40 -7.41
N ASN A 186 14.43 -10.31 -6.32
CA ASN A 186 14.38 -11.32 -5.25
C ASN A 186 13.16 -12.26 -5.35
N GLY A 187 12.42 -12.20 -6.47
CA GLY A 187 11.31 -13.10 -6.77
C GLY A 187 10.00 -12.79 -6.07
N ILE A 188 9.87 -11.67 -5.34
CA ILE A 188 8.61 -11.30 -4.64
C ILE A 188 7.49 -11.02 -5.65
N LEU A 189 7.76 -10.24 -6.71
CA LEU A 189 6.75 -9.94 -7.74
C LEU A 189 6.30 -11.22 -8.46
N GLU A 190 7.23 -12.12 -8.75
CA GLU A 190 6.92 -13.42 -9.34
C GLU A 190 6.07 -14.30 -8.41
N ALA A 191 6.37 -14.29 -7.10
CA ALA A 191 5.57 -14.99 -6.11
C ALA A 191 4.15 -14.38 -6.01
N CYS A 192 4.00 -13.05 -6.10
CA CYS A 192 2.69 -12.40 -6.15
C CYS A 192 1.86 -12.90 -7.33
N ARG A 193 2.44 -12.97 -8.53
CA ARG A 193 1.77 -13.50 -9.73
C ARG A 193 1.33 -14.97 -9.57
N LYS A 194 2.25 -15.83 -9.10
CA LYS A 194 1.99 -17.26 -8.95
C LYS A 194 0.95 -17.61 -7.90
N LEU A 195 0.90 -16.83 -6.84
CA LEU A 195 0.00 -17.03 -5.71
C LEU A 195 -1.29 -16.21 -5.84
N ASP A 196 -1.42 -15.38 -6.89
CA ASP A 196 -2.48 -14.38 -7.02
C ASP A 196 -2.62 -13.54 -5.74
N VAL A 197 -1.52 -12.87 -5.36
CA VAL A 197 -1.39 -12.03 -4.16
C VAL A 197 -1.09 -10.60 -4.60
N ALA A 198 -1.79 -9.61 -4.05
CA ALA A 198 -1.50 -8.21 -4.34
C ALA A 198 -0.14 -7.78 -3.78
N LEU A 199 0.64 -7.04 -4.56
CA LEU A 199 1.84 -6.37 -4.11
C LEU A 199 1.48 -4.92 -3.75
N VAL A 200 1.42 -4.59 -2.46
CA VAL A 200 1.22 -3.21 -2.02
C VAL A 200 2.57 -2.52 -1.93
N ALA A 201 2.81 -1.55 -2.83
CA ALA A 201 4.09 -0.87 -2.94
C ALA A 201 4.15 0.36 -2.03
N TYR A 202 4.86 0.26 -0.89
CA TYR A 202 5.13 1.43 -0.07
C TYR A 202 6.38 2.19 -0.56
N ARG A 203 6.47 3.49 -0.26
CA ARG A 203 7.51 4.41 -0.75
C ARG A 203 7.69 4.35 -2.28
N PRO A 204 6.62 4.36 -3.06
CA PRO A 204 6.70 4.19 -4.51
C PRO A 204 7.47 5.32 -5.21
N LEU A 205 7.70 6.45 -4.53
CA LEU A 205 8.51 7.59 -4.96
C LEU A 205 9.86 7.68 -4.23
N ALA A 206 10.35 6.60 -3.62
CA ALA A 206 11.62 6.55 -2.88
C ALA A 206 11.82 7.68 -1.84
N GLY A 207 10.71 8.23 -1.31
CA GLY A 207 10.73 9.34 -0.36
C GLY A 207 11.02 10.71 -0.96
N GLY A 208 10.98 10.86 -2.28
CA GLY A 208 11.19 12.13 -2.99
C GLY A 208 12.64 12.62 -3.00
N ARG A 209 13.61 11.81 -2.56
CA ARG A 209 15.03 12.22 -2.43
C ARG A 209 15.88 11.97 -3.66
N ASN A 210 15.50 11.05 -4.52
CA ASN A 210 16.37 10.52 -5.59
C ASN A 210 16.25 11.27 -6.92
N HIS A 211 15.49 12.37 -7.00
CA HIS A 211 15.27 13.10 -8.25
C HIS A 211 16.31 14.20 -8.53
N LYS A 212 17.36 14.33 -7.71
CA LYS A 212 18.30 15.45 -7.79
C LYS A 212 19.71 15.08 -8.26
N ASP A 213 20.01 13.80 -8.47
CA ASP A 213 21.30 13.38 -8.98
C ASP A 213 21.35 13.42 -10.53
N SER A 214 22.55 13.41 -11.08
CA SER A 214 22.80 13.42 -12.53
C SER A 214 22.81 12.02 -13.14
N SER A 215 22.20 11.01 -12.48
CA SER A 215 22.16 9.64 -12.96
C SER A 215 21.43 9.52 -14.29
N THR A 216 21.75 8.49 -15.06
CA THR A 216 21.08 8.18 -16.32
C THR A 216 19.57 8.07 -16.12
N LEU A 217 19.15 7.39 -15.04
CA LEU A 217 17.73 7.25 -14.68
C LEU A 217 17.05 8.60 -14.51
N ASN A 218 17.63 9.53 -13.78
CA ASN A 218 17.04 10.85 -13.56
C ASN A 218 16.96 11.68 -14.84
N LYS A 219 17.95 11.57 -15.73
CA LYS A 219 17.89 12.22 -17.05
C LYS A 219 16.77 11.65 -17.92
N THR A 220 16.66 10.30 -17.99
CA THR A 220 15.57 9.62 -18.71
C THR A 220 14.20 10.03 -18.18
N LEU A 221 14.01 9.97 -16.85
CA LEU A 221 12.79 10.37 -16.17
C LEU A 221 12.38 11.82 -16.48
N THR A 222 13.34 12.74 -16.37
CA THR A 222 13.10 14.18 -16.61
C THR A 222 12.76 14.43 -18.10
N GLY A 223 13.43 13.74 -19.01
CA GLY A 223 13.13 13.84 -20.45
C GLY A 223 11.73 13.37 -20.78
N ILE A 224 11.31 12.21 -20.26
CA ILE A 224 9.95 11.68 -20.44
C ILE A 224 8.91 12.61 -19.79
N ALA A 225 9.17 13.06 -18.56
CA ALA A 225 8.27 13.97 -17.85
C ALA A 225 8.02 15.25 -18.64
N HIS A 226 9.08 15.87 -19.20
CA HIS A 226 8.99 17.05 -20.04
C HIS A 226 8.19 16.77 -21.34
N ALA A 227 8.51 15.69 -22.05
CA ALA A 227 7.84 15.31 -23.30
C ALA A 227 6.34 15.04 -23.11
N ARG A 228 5.96 14.46 -21.96
CA ARG A 228 4.58 14.12 -21.62
C ARG A 228 3.82 15.23 -20.87
N GLN A 229 4.46 16.36 -20.57
CA GLN A 229 3.90 17.41 -19.70
C GLN A 229 3.40 16.85 -18.37
N LYS A 230 4.19 15.94 -17.78
CA LYS A 230 3.96 15.29 -16.50
C LYS A 230 5.10 15.61 -15.53
N THR A 231 4.88 15.34 -14.24
CA THR A 231 5.96 15.43 -13.27
C THR A 231 6.75 14.11 -13.23
N VAL A 232 7.98 14.18 -12.74
CA VAL A 232 8.80 12.99 -12.48
C VAL A 232 8.09 11.99 -11.54
N ALA A 233 7.36 12.51 -10.56
CA ALA A 233 6.55 11.68 -9.65
C ALA A 233 5.44 10.93 -10.40
N GLN A 234 4.74 11.60 -11.30
CA GLN A 234 3.70 11.00 -12.14
C GLN A 234 4.26 9.93 -13.08
N VAL A 235 5.40 10.18 -13.71
CA VAL A 235 6.07 9.19 -14.58
C VAL A 235 6.51 7.97 -13.75
N SER A 236 7.10 8.18 -12.58
CA SER A 236 7.55 7.09 -11.70
C SER A 236 6.40 6.21 -11.20
N LEU A 237 5.26 6.82 -10.81
CA LEU A 237 4.07 6.09 -10.40
C LEU A 237 3.40 5.36 -11.58
N ASN A 238 3.33 6.00 -12.74
CA ASN A 238 2.78 5.40 -13.96
C ASN A 238 3.59 4.16 -14.35
N TRP A 239 4.93 4.27 -14.37
CA TRP A 239 5.81 3.12 -14.61
C TRP A 239 5.52 1.98 -13.64
N LEU A 240 5.46 2.25 -12.32
CA LEU A 240 5.22 1.23 -11.30
C LEU A 240 3.88 0.52 -11.49
N LEU A 241 2.82 1.28 -11.76
CA LEU A 241 1.47 0.74 -11.98
C LEU A 241 1.34 -0.02 -13.30
N SER A 242 2.19 0.30 -14.30
CA SER A 242 2.22 -0.40 -15.59
C SER A 242 3.01 -1.71 -15.56
N LYS A 243 3.82 -1.95 -14.51
CA LYS A 243 4.62 -3.17 -14.37
C LYS A 243 3.77 -4.42 -14.25
N ASP A 244 2.68 -4.36 -13.49
CA ASP A 244 1.87 -5.53 -13.17
C ASP A 244 0.51 -5.14 -12.61
N GLU A 245 -0.50 -5.91 -12.92
CA GLU A 245 -1.86 -5.70 -12.42
C GLU A 245 -2.03 -6.04 -10.93
N HIS A 246 -1.11 -6.81 -10.33
CA HIS A 246 -1.11 -7.09 -8.89
C HIS A 246 -0.57 -5.93 -8.04
N ILE A 247 0.01 -4.89 -8.66
CA ILE A 247 0.65 -3.80 -7.90
C ILE A 247 -0.38 -2.73 -7.52
N VAL A 248 -0.47 -2.42 -6.23
CA VAL A 248 -1.18 -1.27 -5.66
C VAL A 248 -0.15 -0.32 -5.08
N ALA A 249 -0.10 0.94 -5.51
CA ALA A 249 0.85 1.92 -5.01
C ALA A 249 0.24 2.80 -3.92
N ILE A 250 0.99 3.04 -2.82
CA ILE A 250 0.54 3.87 -1.69
C ILE A 250 1.52 5.03 -1.41
N PRO A 251 1.61 6.03 -2.32
CA PRO A 251 2.45 7.20 -2.09
C PRO A 251 1.96 7.98 -0.85
N GLY A 252 2.91 8.33 0.03
CA GLY A 252 2.62 9.13 1.20
C GLY A 252 2.45 10.61 0.86
N THR A 253 1.39 11.26 1.39
CA THR A 253 1.21 12.70 1.27
C THR A 253 0.50 13.30 2.48
N THR A 254 0.79 14.58 2.77
CA THR A 254 0.08 15.43 3.74
C THR A 254 -0.41 16.73 3.09
N SER A 255 -0.48 16.75 1.73
CA SER A 255 -0.83 17.93 0.94
C SER A 255 -1.83 17.56 -0.16
N VAL A 256 -2.88 18.34 -0.30
CA VAL A 256 -3.88 18.20 -1.38
C VAL A 256 -3.21 18.34 -2.77
N ALA A 257 -2.27 19.28 -2.91
CA ALA A 257 -1.54 19.46 -4.17
C ALA A 257 -0.74 18.21 -4.56
N HIS A 258 -0.01 17.60 -3.60
CA HIS A 258 0.72 16.35 -3.87
C HIS A 258 -0.22 15.16 -4.10
N LEU A 259 -1.41 15.15 -3.48
CA LEU A 259 -2.41 14.13 -3.78
C LEU A 259 -2.86 14.21 -5.24
N HIS A 260 -3.24 15.40 -5.70
CA HIS A 260 -3.62 15.61 -7.10
C HIS A 260 -2.48 15.30 -8.07
N GLU A 261 -1.24 15.65 -7.71
CA GLU A 261 -0.06 15.27 -8.48
C GLU A 261 0.04 13.74 -8.60
N ASN A 262 -0.07 13.01 -7.50
CA ASN A 262 -0.03 11.55 -7.51
C ASN A 262 -1.17 10.95 -8.34
N VAL A 263 -2.40 11.46 -8.21
CA VAL A 263 -3.56 11.02 -9.00
C VAL A 263 -3.35 11.27 -10.50
N GLY A 264 -2.66 12.33 -10.88
CA GLY A 264 -2.28 12.60 -12.27
C GLY A 264 -1.31 11.58 -12.88
N ALA A 265 -0.85 10.58 -12.12
CA ALA A 265 -0.08 9.46 -12.63
C ALA A 265 -0.93 8.44 -13.41
N VAL A 266 -2.26 8.42 -13.25
CA VAL A 266 -3.17 7.55 -13.99
C VAL A 266 -3.91 8.31 -15.10
N GLY A 267 -4.63 7.57 -15.96
CA GLY A 267 -5.38 8.16 -17.08
C GLY A 267 -4.53 8.41 -18.36
N TRP A 268 -3.29 7.93 -18.38
CA TRP A 268 -2.40 7.92 -19.53
C TRP A 268 -1.43 6.75 -19.41
N THR A 269 -0.67 6.42 -20.47
CA THR A 269 0.22 5.27 -20.50
C THR A 269 1.58 5.67 -21.11
N LEU A 270 2.68 5.23 -20.51
CA LEU A 270 3.99 5.22 -21.14
C LEU A 270 3.93 4.37 -22.40
N ASN A 271 4.55 4.81 -23.50
CA ASN A 271 4.73 3.93 -24.65
C ASN A 271 5.89 2.93 -24.37
N ASP A 272 6.01 1.90 -25.23
CA ASP A 272 6.99 0.83 -25.04
C ASP A 272 8.44 1.36 -24.97
N ASN A 273 8.80 2.33 -25.84
CA ASN A 273 10.14 2.93 -25.84
C ASN A 273 10.44 3.68 -24.53
N GLU A 274 9.48 4.42 -23.99
CA GLU A 274 9.62 5.14 -22.73
C GLU A 274 9.72 4.18 -21.55
N PHE A 275 8.89 3.14 -21.54
CA PHE A 275 8.91 2.11 -20.52
C PHE A 275 10.25 1.38 -20.52
N ASP A 276 10.72 0.92 -21.71
CA ASP A 276 12.00 0.22 -21.86
C ASP A 276 13.20 1.09 -21.49
N ALA A 277 13.16 2.38 -21.84
CA ALA A 277 14.23 3.33 -21.46
C ALA A 277 14.32 3.47 -19.92
N LEU A 278 13.19 3.49 -19.20
CA LEU A 278 13.17 3.49 -17.73
C LEU A 278 13.66 2.16 -17.17
N GLU A 279 13.27 1.03 -17.76
CA GLU A 279 13.76 -0.30 -17.38
C GLU A 279 15.29 -0.38 -17.46
N GLN A 280 15.86 0.00 -18.58
CA GLN A 280 17.30 -0.05 -18.84
C GLN A 280 18.09 0.91 -17.96
N SER A 281 17.58 2.13 -17.73
CA SER A 281 18.26 3.14 -16.94
C SER A 281 18.18 2.91 -15.42
N SER A 282 17.30 2.02 -14.96
CA SER A 282 17.08 1.69 -13.54
C SER A 282 17.67 0.35 -13.11
N MET A 283 18.35 -0.37 -14.04
CA MET A 283 19.12 -1.58 -13.73
C MET A 283 20.43 -1.22 -13.05
#